data_872dec41a408899938f7ab67ca8df890
#
_entry.id   872dec41a408899938f7ab67ca8df890
#
_cell.length_a   1.000
_cell.length_b   1.000
_cell.length_c   1.000
_cell.angle_alpha   90.00
_cell.angle_beta   90.00
_cell.angle_gamma   90.00
#
_symmetry.space_group_name_H-M   'P 1'
#
loop_
_entity.id
_entity.type
_entity.pdbx_description
1 polymer ?
#
loop_
_entity_poly.entity_id
_entity_poly.type
_entity_poly.pdbx_seq_one_letter_code
_entity_poly.pdbx_strand_id
1 'polypeptide(L)'
;TLIIFLSDHGDFTGDYNLVEKTQNTFQDCLTNVPLIIKPPKSANTLNGVSDTMIELIDIAGTIYDYSNIEPSYWHFGKSIKNFIEQKIDNHREEVFTEGGRLRLERQASENQSLQLPHGLYYPRVSLQGQEDEILMHTKATMCRNKKFKYIRRAYEKDELYNLIEDPGEINNIVDDPQYASELKELKDKMLSWYQETCDVVPLKGDERDFN
;
A
#
# COMPACT_ATOMS: atom_id res chain seq x y z
N THR A 1 -7.32 23.61 13.60
CA THR A 1 -7.94 22.47 12.90
C THR A 1 -6.93 21.85 11.95
N LEU A 2 -6.73 20.54 12.04
CA LEU A 2 -6.06 19.71 11.06
C LEU A 2 -7.05 19.44 9.91
N ILE A 3 -6.62 19.62 8.66
CA ILE A 3 -7.42 19.26 7.47
C ILE A 3 -6.54 18.36 6.62
N ILE A 4 -7.07 17.19 6.23
CA ILE A 4 -6.41 16.24 5.36
C ILE A 4 -7.31 15.96 4.16
N PHE A 5 -6.76 16.10 2.96
CA PHE A 5 -7.38 15.70 1.69
C PHE A 5 -6.53 14.60 1.07
N LEU A 6 -7.16 13.49 0.72
CA LEU A 6 -6.50 12.32 0.15
C LEU A 6 -7.48 11.50 -0.70
N SER A 7 -6.94 10.53 -1.45
CA SER A 7 -7.71 9.42 -2.02
C SER A 7 -7.29 8.10 -1.37
N ASP A 8 -8.17 7.13 -1.31
CA ASP A 8 -7.89 5.76 -0.84
C ASP A 8 -7.07 4.94 -1.84
N HIS A 9 -7.30 5.17 -3.14
CA HIS A 9 -6.54 4.62 -4.27
C HIS A 9 -6.76 5.52 -5.50
N GLY A 10 -5.95 5.32 -6.52
CA GLY A 10 -6.15 5.88 -7.84
C GLY A 10 -7.00 5.00 -8.74
N ASP A 11 -6.97 5.28 -10.04
CA ASP A 11 -7.65 4.49 -11.06
C ASP A 11 -6.83 4.50 -12.36
N PHE A 12 -7.00 3.49 -13.21
CA PHE A 12 -6.26 3.42 -14.48
C PHE A 12 -6.71 4.48 -15.47
N THR A 13 -7.99 4.73 -15.58
CA THR A 13 -8.59 5.77 -16.45
C THR A 13 -8.11 5.77 -17.92
N GLY A 14 -7.65 4.63 -18.40
CA GLY A 14 -7.11 4.44 -19.75
C GLY A 14 -5.63 4.03 -19.77
N ASP A 15 -4.89 4.24 -18.68
CA ASP A 15 -3.52 3.76 -18.58
C ASP A 15 -3.47 2.23 -18.73
N TYR A 16 -2.44 1.71 -19.39
CA TYR A 16 -2.27 0.29 -19.69
C TYR A 16 -3.45 -0.35 -20.45
N ASN A 17 -4.27 0.45 -21.15
CA ASN A 17 -5.54 0.05 -21.77
C ASN A 17 -6.58 -0.50 -20.77
N LEU A 18 -6.49 -0.12 -19.51
CA LEU A 18 -7.42 -0.48 -18.45
C LEU A 18 -8.26 0.73 -18.05
N VAL A 19 -9.52 0.48 -17.69
CA VAL A 19 -10.46 1.55 -17.29
C VAL A 19 -10.52 1.69 -15.78
N GLU A 20 -10.57 0.57 -15.08
CA GLU A 20 -10.77 0.50 -13.64
C GLU A 20 -9.58 -0.12 -12.92
N LYS A 21 -9.43 0.23 -11.64
CA LYS A 21 -8.49 -0.38 -10.71
C LYS A 21 -8.62 -1.89 -10.65
N THR A 22 -7.57 -2.55 -10.21
CA THR A 22 -7.56 -3.97 -9.91
C THR A 22 -7.17 -4.21 -8.44
N GLN A 23 -7.33 -5.44 -7.95
CA GLN A 23 -7.09 -5.76 -6.54
C GLN A 23 -5.63 -6.03 -6.19
N ASN A 24 -4.80 -6.35 -7.17
CA ASN A 24 -3.43 -6.83 -6.98
C ASN A 24 -2.42 -6.22 -7.96
N THR A 25 -2.73 -5.04 -8.50
CA THR A 25 -1.81 -4.23 -9.29
C THR A 25 -1.41 -2.98 -8.51
N PHE A 26 -0.17 -2.54 -8.68
CA PHE A 26 0.45 -1.52 -7.83
C PHE A 26 1.15 -0.42 -8.62
N GLN A 27 0.70 -0.16 -9.85
CA GLN A 27 1.19 0.95 -10.66
C GLN A 27 0.97 2.28 -9.95
N ASP A 28 1.84 3.25 -10.19
CA ASP A 28 1.78 4.55 -9.51
C ASP A 28 0.44 5.27 -9.74
N CYS A 29 -0.22 5.08 -10.87
CA CYS A 29 -1.57 5.61 -11.09
C CYS A 29 -2.63 5.09 -10.09
N LEU A 30 -2.36 3.96 -9.43
CA LEU A 30 -3.23 3.36 -8.41
C LEU A 30 -2.76 3.64 -6.98
N THR A 31 -1.44 3.67 -6.74
CA THR A 31 -0.88 3.68 -5.40
C THR A 31 -0.26 5.01 -4.99
N ASN A 32 0.10 5.87 -5.94
CA ASN A 32 0.63 7.20 -5.67
C ASN A 32 -0.51 8.24 -5.72
N VAL A 33 -1.28 8.29 -4.64
CA VAL A 33 -2.48 9.15 -4.54
C VAL A 33 -2.16 10.55 -4.00
N PRO A 34 -3.00 11.55 -4.32
CA PRO A 34 -2.84 12.88 -3.74
C PRO A 34 -2.97 12.85 -2.22
N LEU A 35 -2.08 13.58 -1.54
CA LEU A 35 -2.18 13.84 -0.11
C LEU A 35 -1.88 15.31 0.15
N ILE A 36 -2.85 16.05 0.67
CA ILE A 36 -2.71 17.44 1.06
C ILE A 36 -3.04 17.59 2.53
N ILE A 37 -2.10 18.12 3.30
CA ILE A 37 -2.27 18.30 4.74
C ILE A 37 -2.13 19.78 5.09
N LYS A 38 -3.16 20.31 5.74
CA LYS A 38 -3.12 21.62 6.41
C LYS A 38 -3.10 21.37 7.91
N PRO A 39 -1.95 21.48 8.56
CA PRO A 39 -1.84 21.30 10.00
C PRO A 39 -2.54 22.44 10.79
N PRO A 40 -2.72 22.26 12.12
CA PRO A 40 -3.20 23.32 12.97
C PRO A 40 -2.30 24.56 12.92
N LYS A 41 -2.87 25.75 13.13
CA LYS A 41 -2.10 27.02 13.14
C LYS A 41 -0.97 27.07 14.17
N SER A 42 -1.05 26.23 15.21
CA SER A 42 -0.01 26.11 16.25
C SER A 42 1.20 25.31 15.80
N ALA A 43 1.11 24.56 14.70
CA ALA A 43 2.23 23.79 14.18
C ALA A 43 3.22 24.69 13.43
N ASN A 44 4.51 24.51 13.70
CA ASN A 44 5.57 25.23 12.99
C ASN A 44 5.89 24.52 11.67
N THR A 45 5.29 24.96 10.58
CA THR A 45 5.38 24.29 9.28
C THR A 45 5.77 25.26 8.17
N LEU A 46 6.42 24.74 7.13
CA LEU A 46 6.59 25.43 5.86
C LEU A 46 5.52 24.96 4.86
N ASN A 47 5.05 25.90 4.04
CA ASN A 47 4.22 25.55 2.90
C ASN A 47 5.11 25.03 1.77
N GLY A 48 4.71 23.94 1.14
CA GLY A 48 5.46 23.39 0.02
C GLY A 48 4.94 22.05 -0.46
N VAL A 49 5.62 21.49 -1.44
CA VAL A 49 5.44 20.14 -1.95
C VAL A 49 6.61 19.32 -1.49
N SER A 50 6.37 18.07 -1.12
CA SER A 50 7.39 17.11 -0.70
C SER A 50 7.24 15.82 -1.48
N ASP A 51 8.36 15.17 -1.76
CA ASP A 51 8.48 13.84 -2.34
C ASP A 51 8.74 12.75 -1.28
N THR A 52 8.57 13.09 0.00
CA THR A 52 8.74 12.11 1.08
C THR A 52 7.69 11.01 0.98
N MET A 53 8.12 9.79 1.26
CA MET A 53 7.25 8.62 1.13
C MET A 53 6.39 8.45 2.37
N ILE A 54 5.11 8.22 2.17
CA ILE A 54 4.07 8.10 3.20
C ILE A 54 3.15 6.94 2.82
N GLU A 55 2.67 6.20 3.82
CA GLU A 55 1.60 5.22 3.64
C GLU A 55 0.26 5.76 4.18
N LEU A 56 -0.85 5.36 3.59
CA LEU A 56 -2.18 5.79 4.07
C LEU A 56 -2.45 5.39 5.53
N ILE A 57 -1.85 4.32 6.00
CA ILE A 57 -1.95 3.90 7.41
C ILE A 57 -1.36 4.95 8.37
N ASP A 58 -0.45 5.80 7.91
CA ASP A 58 0.19 6.87 8.70
C ASP A 58 -0.78 7.99 9.06
N ILE A 59 -1.88 8.11 8.31
CA ILE A 59 -2.89 9.14 8.54
C ILE A 59 -3.55 8.96 9.90
N ALA A 60 -3.89 7.74 10.28
CA ALA A 60 -4.48 7.46 11.59
C ALA A 60 -3.53 7.87 12.73
N GLY A 61 -2.26 7.43 12.67
CA GLY A 61 -1.23 7.81 13.63
C GLY A 61 -1.03 9.33 13.72
N THR A 62 -1.11 10.02 12.59
CA THR A 62 -1.00 11.49 12.53
C THR A 62 -2.19 12.19 13.20
N ILE A 63 -3.40 11.70 12.98
CA ILE A 63 -4.61 12.23 13.61
C ILE A 63 -4.54 12.06 15.13
N TYR A 64 -4.15 10.88 15.61
CA TYR A 64 -3.98 10.60 17.04
C TYR A 64 -2.97 11.57 17.67
N ASP A 65 -1.82 11.75 17.03
CA ASP A 65 -0.74 12.60 17.53
C ASP A 65 -1.15 14.09 17.58
N TYR A 66 -1.80 14.61 16.55
CA TYR A 66 -2.31 15.99 16.58
C TYR A 66 -3.50 16.20 17.53
N SER A 67 -4.22 15.16 17.86
CA SER A 67 -5.38 15.20 18.77
C SER A 67 -5.00 14.89 20.23
N ASN A 68 -3.74 14.52 20.50
CA ASN A 68 -3.26 14.01 21.79
C ASN A 68 -4.12 12.84 22.30
N ILE A 69 -4.51 11.94 21.39
CA ILE A 69 -5.24 10.73 21.71
C ILE A 69 -4.26 9.55 21.68
N GLU A 70 -4.21 8.79 22.77
CA GLU A 70 -3.50 7.51 22.79
C GLU A 70 -4.44 6.41 22.30
N PRO A 71 -4.13 5.71 21.18
CA PRO A 71 -4.98 4.63 20.69
C PRO A 71 -4.96 3.47 21.69
N SER A 72 -6.13 2.84 21.89
CA SER A 72 -6.27 1.68 22.77
C SER A 72 -5.86 0.35 22.11
N TYR A 73 -5.38 0.39 20.88
CA TYR A 73 -4.96 -0.77 20.11
C TYR A 73 -3.62 -0.50 19.43
N TRP A 74 -2.94 -1.57 19.07
CA TRP A 74 -1.69 -1.48 18.30
C TRP A 74 -1.97 -1.19 16.83
N HIS A 75 -1.16 -0.31 16.22
CA HIS A 75 -1.22 -0.01 14.79
C HIS A 75 0.19 0.24 14.23
N PHE A 76 0.38 -0.01 12.95
CA PHE A 76 1.68 0.14 12.27
C PHE A 76 1.88 1.51 11.60
N GLY A 77 0.85 2.36 11.62
CA GLY A 77 0.96 3.72 11.09
C GLY A 77 1.92 4.57 11.91
N LYS A 78 2.79 5.29 11.24
CA LYS A 78 3.76 6.23 11.82
C LYS A 78 3.23 7.65 11.66
N SER A 79 3.19 8.43 12.75
CA SER A 79 2.78 9.83 12.64
C SER A 79 3.74 10.63 11.77
N ILE A 80 3.22 11.34 10.78
CA ILE A 80 4.00 12.28 9.95
C ILE A 80 4.13 13.68 10.56
N LYS A 81 3.66 13.90 11.77
CA LYS A 81 3.71 15.19 12.48
C LYS A 81 5.13 15.73 12.58
N ASN A 82 6.10 14.89 12.94
CA ASN A 82 7.49 15.33 13.08
C ASN A 82 8.10 15.78 11.75
N PHE A 83 7.71 15.14 10.63
CA PHE A 83 8.10 15.59 9.30
C PHE A 83 7.41 16.91 8.94
N ILE A 84 6.10 17.03 9.14
CA ILE A 84 5.33 18.25 8.89
C ILE A 84 5.89 19.44 9.70
N GLU A 85 6.28 19.21 10.94
CA GLU A 85 6.85 20.23 11.86
C GLU A 85 8.37 20.39 11.71
N GLN A 86 8.97 19.82 10.66
CA GLN A 86 10.39 19.97 10.30
C GLN A 86 11.38 19.50 11.36
N LYS A 87 11.02 18.48 12.13
CA LYS A 87 11.88 17.85 13.13
C LYS A 87 12.72 16.71 12.53
N ILE A 88 12.31 16.21 11.39
CA ILE A 88 12.99 15.18 10.60
C ILE A 88 12.88 15.53 9.10
N ASP A 89 13.88 15.15 8.31
CA ASP A 89 13.97 15.46 6.89
C ASP A 89 13.26 14.43 6.00
N ASN A 90 13.07 13.21 6.48
CA ASN A 90 12.42 12.12 5.78
C ASN A 90 11.52 11.33 6.73
N HIS A 91 10.47 10.69 6.20
CA HIS A 91 9.52 9.94 7.01
C HIS A 91 9.70 8.42 6.84
N ARG A 92 9.71 7.93 5.61
CA ARG A 92 9.92 6.52 5.27
C ARG A 92 10.95 6.38 4.16
N GLU A 93 11.79 5.36 4.24
CA GLU A 93 12.71 4.98 3.16
C GLU A 93 12.02 4.07 2.14
N GLU A 94 11.13 3.20 2.63
CA GLU A 94 10.30 2.31 1.81
C GLU A 94 8.83 2.43 2.22
N VAL A 95 7.94 2.12 1.26
CA VAL A 95 6.50 1.97 1.47
C VAL A 95 6.01 0.63 0.93
N PHE A 96 4.95 0.13 1.54
CA PHE A 96 4.38 -1.18 1.22
C PHE A 96 2.90 -1.07 0.88
N THR A 97 2.44 -1.94 -0.01
CA THR A 97 1.04 -2.09 -0.36
C THR A 97 0.74 -3.56 -0.58
N GLU A 98 -0.34 -4.05 -0.02
CA GLU A 98 -0.83 -5.40 -0.20
C GLU A 98 -2.14 -5.42 -0.98
N GLY A 99 -2.34 -6.46 -1.77
CA GLY A 99 -3.58 -6.66 -2.51
C GLY A 99 -3.82 -8.13 -2.85
N GLY A 100 -5.00 -8.38 -3.42
CA GLY A 100 -5.39 -9.72 -3.81
C GLY A 100 -5.68 -10.66 -2.64
N ARG A 101 -5.79 -11.94 -2.95
CA ARG A 101 -6.20 -13.00 -1.99
C ARG A 101 -5.53 -14.33 -2.32
N LEU A 102 -5.52 -15.24 -1.37
CA LEU A 102 -5.09 -16.61 -1.60
C LEU A 102 -6.13 -17.39 -2.44
N ARG A 103 -5.69 -18.38 -3.20
CA ARG A 103 -6.56 -19.16 -4.13
C ARG A 103 -7.82 -19.74 -3.49
N LEU A 104 -7.76 -20.13 -2.23
CA LEU A 104 -8.88 -20.74 -1.50
C LEU A 104 -9.61 -19.77 -0.58
N GLU A 105 -9.14 -18.53 -0.52
CA GLU A 105 -9.78 -17.50 0.26
C GLU A 105 -11.09 -17.10 -0.41
N ARG A 106 -12.19 -17.25 0.31
CA ARG A 106 -13.49 -16.79 -0.17
C ARG A 106 -13.47 -15.28 -0.22
N GLN A 107 -13.84 -14.74 -1.37
CA GLN A 107 -14.19 -13.32 -1.43
C GLN A 107 -15.34 -13.08 -0.47
N ALA A 108 -15.32 -11.96 0.24
CA ALA A 108 -16.45 -11.55 1.05
C ALA A 108 -17.71 -11.71 0.19
N SER A 109 -18.59 -12.59 0.63
CA SER A 109 -19.79 -12.93 -0.12
C SER A 109 -20.78 -11.78 0.02
N GLU A 110 -20.59 -10.74 -0.74
CA GLU A 110 -21.64 -9.78 -1.01
C GLU A 110 -22.67 -10.47 -1.90
N ASN A 111 -23.48 -11.33 -1.29
CA ASN A 111 -24.58 -12.00 -1.98
C ASN A 111 -25.50 -11.01 -2.73
N GLN A 112 -25.50 -9.75 -2.30
CA GLN A 112 -26.24 -8.68 -2.94
C GLN A 112 -25.57 -8.20 -4.25
N SER A 113 -24.25 -8.16 -4.34
CA SER A 113 -23.56 -7.76 -5.57
C SER A 113 -23.67 -8.80 -6.67
N LEU A 114 -23.83 -10.07 -6.34
CA LEU A 114 -24.11 -11.14 -7.33
C LEU A 114 -25.50 -11.02 -7.94
N GLN A 115 -26.42 -10.30 -7.31
CA GLN A 115 -27.82 -10.14 -7.75
C GLN A 115 -28.09 -8.82 -8.46
N LEU A 116 -27.10 -7.90 -8.50
CA LEU A 116 -27.28 -6.63 -9.18
C LEU A 116 -27.29 -6.83 -10.71
N PRO A 117 -28.33 -6.38 -11.41
CA PRO A 117 -28.51 -6.65 -12.85
C PRO A 117 -27.44 -5.98 -13.74
N HIS A 118 -26.55 -5.19 -13.17
CA HIS A 118 -25.61 -4.36 -13.93
C HIS A 118 -24.18 -4.87 -13.92
N GLY A 119 -23.80 -5.86 -13.13
CA GLY A 119 -22.44 -6.40 -13.14
C GLY A 119 -21.31 -5.36 -13.08
N LEU A 120 -21.68 -4.07 -12.93
CA LEU A 120 -20.81 -2.94 -13.14
C LEU A 120 -19.74 -2.81 -12.09
N TYR A 121 -20.04 -3.22 -10.86
CA TYR A 121 -19.07 -3.10 -9.76
C TYR A 121 -18.14 -4.30 -9.63
N TYR A 122 -18.58 -5.49 -10.06
CA TYR A 122 -17.77 -6.70 -9.96
C TYR A 122 -17.98 -7.63 -11.17
N PRO A 123 -17.70 -7.17 -12.40
CA PRO A 123 -17.66 -8.08 -13.55
C PRO A 123 -16.67 -9.23 -13.29
N ARG A 124 -15.71 -9.03 -12.39
CA ARG A 124 -14.70 -10.00 -11.95
C ARG A 124 -15.24 -11.07 -11.00
N VAL A 125 -16.37 -10.86 -10.34
CA VAL A 125 -16.99 -11.89 -9.51
C VAL A 125 -17.61 -12.99 -10.40
N SER A 126 -18.15 -12.64 -11.56
CA SER A 126 -18.66 -13.60 -12.56
C SER A 126 -17.55 -14.39 -13.23
N LEU A 127 -16.34 -13.86 -13.24
CA LEU A 127 -15.15 -14.50 -13.78
C LEU A 127 -14.51 -15.51 -12.82
N GLN A 128 -14.96 -15.64 -11.58
CA GLN A 128 -14.40 -16.50 -10.55
C GLN A 128 -14.47 -18.01 -10.83
N GLY A 129 -15.11 -18.43 -11.89
CA GLY A 129 -15.21 -19.83 -12.31
C GLY A 129 -14.14 -20.30 -13.30
N GLN A 130 -13.31 -19.41 -13.81
CA GLN A 130 -12.30 -19.74 -14.83
C GLN A 130 -10.91 -19.79 -14.20
N GLU A 131 -10.16 -20.86 -14.41
CA GLU A 131 -8.85 -21.09 -13.75
C GLU A 131 -7.84 -19.97 -14.02
N ASP A 132 -7.82 -19.43 -15.25
CA ASP A 132 -6.88 -18.37 -15.65
C ASP A 132 -7.20 -17.00 -14.98
N GLU A 133 -8.43 -16.81 -14.57
CA GLU A 133 -8.87 -15.56 -13.94
C GLU A 133 -8.64 -15.53 -12.43
N ILE A 134 -8.43 -16.69 -11.80
CA ILE A 134 -8.00 -16.77 -10.41
C ILE A 134 -6.67 -16.04 -10.22
N LEU A 135 -5.79 -16.04 -11.21
CA LEU A 135 -4.49 -15.35 -11.16
C LEU A 135 -4.64 -13.82 -11.06
N MET A 136 -5.66 -13.23 -11.68
CA MET A 136 -5.90 -11.79 -11.65
C MET A 136 -6.25 -11.23 -10.26
N HIS A 137 -6.51 -12.08 -9.30
CA HIS A 137 -6.90 -11.70 -7.94
C HIS A 137 -6.00 -12.27 -6.87
N THR A 138 -4.88 -12.87 -7.26
CA THR A 138 -3.97 -13.53 -6.33
C THR A 138 -3.23 -12.55 -5.44
N LYS A 139 -2.89 -13.02 -4.24
CA LYS A 139 -2.14 -12.23 -3.26
C LYS A 139 -0.84 -11.72 -3.86
N ALA A 140 -0.62 -10.44 -3.73
CA ALA A 140 0.61 -9.77 -4.09
C ALA A 140 0.94 -8.68 -3.07
N THR A 141 2.24 -8.37 -2.95
CA THR A 141 2.73 -7.32 -2.06
C THR A 141 3.80 -6.52 -2.78
N MET A 142 3.71 -5.22 -2.69
CA MET A 142 4.65 -4.28 -3.25
C MET A 142 5.53 -3.69 -2.13
N CYS A 143 6.83 -3.58 -2.41
CA CYS A 143 7.79 -2.77 -1.69
C CYS A 143 8.40 -1.75 -2.65
N ARG A 144 8.34 -0.47 -2.33
CA ARG A 144 8.82 0.62 -3.16
C ARG A 144 9.72 1.55 -2.38
N ASN A 145 10.85 1.93 -2.96
CA ASN A 145 11.62 3.10 -2.57
C ASN A 145 11.54 4.19 -3.67
N LYS A 146 12.34 5.26 -3.59
CA LYS A 146 12.31 6.35 -4.59
C LYS A 146 12.77 5.94 -5.98
N LYS A 147 13.53 4.83 -6.12
CA LYS A 147 14.16 4.42 -7.37
C LYS A 147 13.57 3.15 -7.95
N PHE A 148 13.19 2.22 -7.10
CA PHE A 148 12.76 0.89 -7.51
C PHE A 148 11.45 0.49 -6.86
N LYS A 149 10.69 -0.30 -7.59
CA LYS A 149 9.46 -0.95 -7.11
C LYS A 149 9.59 -2.45 -7.34
N TYR A 150 9.49 -3.24 -6.27
CA TYR A 150 9.45 -4.68 -6.30
C TYR A 150 8.06 -5.17 -5.91
N ILE A 151 7.50 -6.10 -6.69
CA ILE A 151 6.21 -6.73 -6.43
C ILE A 151 6.42 -8.23 -6.30
N ARG A 152 6.12 -8.76 -5.12
CA ARG A 152 6.08 -10.18 -4.85
C ARG A 152 4.69 -10.71 -5.18
N ARG A 153 4.61 -11.73 -6.06
CA ARG A 153 3.37 -12.41 -6.41
C ARG A 153 3.36 -13.83 -5.88
N ALA A 154 2.24 -14.25 -5.28
CA ALA A 154 2.16 -15.57 -4.65
C ALA A 154 2.20 -16.73 -5.65
N TYR A 155 1.68 -16.55 -6.86
CA TYR A 155 1.50 -17.61 -7.85
C TYR A 155 1.95 -17.24 -9.26
N GLU A 156 2.52 -16.08 -9.43
CA GLU A 156 2.99 -15.54 -10.71
C GLU A 156 4.46 -15.11 -10.56
N LYS A 157 5.04 -14.70 -11.67
CA LYS A 157 6.38 -14.12 -11.69
C LYS A 157 6.40 -12.79 -10.93
N ASP A 158 7.43 -12.61 -10.10
CA ASP A 158 7.69 -11.34 -9.44
C ASP A 158 7.98 -10.21 -10.47
N GLU A 159 7.87 -8.97 -10.02
CA GLU A 159 8.16 -7.81 -10.85
C GLU A 159 9.17 -6.90 -10.16
N LEU A 160 10.02 -6.28 -10.98
CA LEU A 160 10.92 -5.21 -10.55
C LEU A 160 10.90 -4.11 -11.62
N TYR A 161 10.75 -2.85 -11.19
CA TYR A 161 10.77 -1.68 -12.07
C TYR A 161 11.77 -0.65 -11.57
N ASN A 162 12.54 -0.07 -12.50
CA ASN A 162 13.38 1.10 -12.25
C ASN A 162 12.57 2.36 -12.55
N LEU A 163 12.02 2.98 -11.53
CA LEU A 163 11.12 4.13 -11.67
C LEU A 163 11.76 5.41 -12.21
N ILE A 164 13.10 5.46 -12.24
CA ILE A 164 13.85 6.59 -12.82
C ILE A 164 13.92 6.46 -14.34
N GLU A 165 14.20 5.25 -14.84
CA GLU A 165 14.36 4.97 -16.27
C GLU A 165 13.05 4.58 -16.93
N ASP A 166 12.14 3.96 -16.17
CA ASP A 166 10.83 3.48 -16.60
C ASP A 166 9.72 3.94 -15.63
N PRO A 167 9.42 5.24 -15.57
CA PRO A 167 8.36 5.77 -14.72
C PRO A 167 6.96 5.26 -15.11
N GLY A 168 6.82 4.68 -16.30
CA GLY A 168 5.59 4.03 -16.77
C GLY A 168 5.47 2.57 -16.35
N GLU A 169 6.46 1.99 -15.66
CA GLU A 169 6.39 0.61 -15.16
C GLU A 169 6.01 -0.43 -16.23
N ILE A 170 6.62 -0.28 -17.44
CA ILE A 170 6.33 -1.11 -18.62
C ILE A 170 7.27 -2.31 -18.70
N ASN A 171 8.53 -2.13 -18.25
CA ASN A 171 9.59 -3.10 -18.45
C ASN A 171 9.92 -3.82 -17.13
N ASN A 172 9.43 -5.05 -16.98
CA ASN A 172 9.77 -5.88 -15.83
C ASN A 172 11.21 -6.41 -15.93
N ILE A 173 12.11 -5.87 -15.10
CA ILE A 173 13.53 -6.18 -15.05
C ILE A 173 13.91 -7.20 -13.96
N VAL A 174 12.97 -7.95 -13.42
CA VAL A 174 13.20 -8.84 -12.26
C VAL A 174 14.26 -9.93 -12.51
N ASP A 175 14.48 -10.34 -13.77
CA ASP A 175 15.45 -11.33 -14.15
C ASP A 175 16.78 -10.71 -14.68
N ASP A 176 16.88 -9.39 -14.72
CA ASP A 176 18.09 -8.73 -15.19
C ASP A 176 19.16 -8.77 -14.09
N PRO A 177 20.30 -9.47 -14.32
CA PRO A 177 21.37 -9.60 -13.33
C PRO A 177 22.03 -8.26 -12.97
N GLN A 178 21.86 -7.23 -13.78
CA GLN A 178 22.37 -5.90 -13.48
C GLN A 178 21.71 -5.32 -12.22
N TYR A 179 20.45 -5.68 -11.94
CA TYR A 179 19.68 -5.18 -10.81
C TYR A 179 19.53 -6.20 -9.68
N ALA A 180 20.36 -7.24 -9.65
CA ALA A 180 20.26 -8.31 -8.64
C ALA A 180 20.49 -7.79 -7.20
N SER A 181 21.31 -6.75 -7.03
CA SER A 181 21.57 -6.13 -5.72
C SER A 181 20.33 -5.41 -5.19
N GLU A 182 19.71 -4.58 -6.02
CA GLU A 182 18.51 -3.82 -5.70
C GLU A 182 17.31 -4.74 -5.43
N LEU A 183 17.17 -5.77 -6.26
CA LEU A 183 16.16 -6.81 -6.05
C LEU A 183 16.33 -7.50 -4.70
N LYS A 184 17.58 -7.86 -4.36
CA LYS A 184 17.87 -8.50 -3.06
C LYS A 184 17.53 -7.56 -1.91
N GLU A 185 17.94 -6.31 -1.99
CA GLU A 185 17.65 -5.32 -0.95
C GLU A 185 16.14 -5.18 -0.69
N LEU A 186 15.34 -4.99 -1.74
CA LEU A 186 13.89 -4.85 -1.60
C LEU A 186 13.21 -6.13 -1.08
N LYS A 187 13.72 -7.31 -1.46
CA LYS A 187 13.26 -8.58 -0.89
C LYS A 187 13.56 -8.70 0.60
N ASP A 188 14.76 -8.32 1.02
CA ASP A 188 15.17 -8.35 2.42
C ASP A 188 14.32 -7.35 3.25
N LYS A 189 14.06 -6.15 2.71
CA LYS A 189 13.17 -5.15 3.31
C LYS A 189 11.73 -5.66 3.45
N MET A 190 11.20 -6.28 2.41
CA MET A 190 9.86 -6.89 2.45
C MET A 190 9.77 -8.01 3.48
N LEU A 191 10.80 -8.84 3.59
CA LEU A 191 10.84 -9.90 4.60
C LEU A 191 10.83 -9.32 6.02
N SER A 192 11.63 -8.29 6.27
CA SER A 192 11.66 -7.59 7.57
C SER A 192 10.29 -6.99 7.89
N TRP A 193 9.68 -6.32 6.93
CA TRP A 193 8.34 -5.76 7.08
C TRP A 193 7.29 -6.84 7.42
N TYR A 194 7.33 -8.00 6.78
CA TYR A 194 6.44 -9.11 7.13
C TYR A 194 6.67 -9.61 8.55
N GLN A 195 7.93 -9.72 9.00
CA GLN A 195 8.24 -10.13 10.36
C GLN A 195 7.75 -9.13 11.40
N GLU A 196 7.76 -7.84 11.07
CA GLU A 196 7.32 -6.76 11.97
C GLU A 196 5.79 -6.61 12.00
N THR A 197 5.08 -7.00 10.93
CA THR A 197 3.64 -6.70 10.78
C THR A 197 2.74 -7.93 10.80
N CYS A 198 3.25 -9.14 10.56
CA CYS A 198 2.48 -10.38 10.63
C CYS A 198 2.51 -10.97 12.04
N ASP A 199 1.42 -11.63 12.42
CA ASP A 199 1.28 -12.33 13.71
C ASP A 199 1.52 -11.46 14.96
N VAL A 200 1.34 -10.15 14.83
CA VAL A 200 1.49 -9.24 15.96
C VAL A 200 0.26 -9.32 16.83
N VAL A 201 0.43 -9.84 18.03
CA VAL A 201 -0.59 -9.83 19.08
C VAL A 201 -0.52 -8.48 19.82
N PRO A 202 -1.64 -7.75 19.99
CA PRO A 202 -1.64 -6.50 20.73
C PRO A 202 -1.16 -6.72 22.16
N LEU A 203 -0.04 -6.10 22.53
CA LEU A 203 0.55 -6.26 23.89
C LEU A 203 -0.38 -5.82 25.02
N LYS A 204 -1.33 -4.94 24.76
CA LYS A 204 -2.33 -4.45 25.72
C LYS A 204 -3.57 -5.36 25.85
N GLY A 205 -3.57 -6.55 25.31
CA GLY A 205 -4.72 -7.46 25.36
C GLY A 205 -4.37 -8.88 25.77
N ASP A 206 -3.12 -9.17 25.99
CA ASP A 206 -2.70 -10.51 26.42
C ASP A 206 -2.72 -10.57 27.96
N GLU A 207 -3.88 -10.95 28.50
CA GLU A 207 -4.04 -11.23 29.93
C GLU A 207 -3.47 -12.59 30.35
N ARG A 208 -2.73 -13.23 29.48
CA ARG A 208 -2.02 -14.48 29.81
C ARG A 208 -0.80 -14.13 30.64
N ASP A 209 -1.00 -13.93 31.94
CA ASP A 209 0.07 -13.95 32.93
C ASP A 209 0.65 -15.37 32.96
N PHE A 210 1.72 -15.58 32.28
CA PHE A 210 2.58 -16.74 32.49
C PHE A 210 3.43 -16.49 33.73
N ASN A 211 2.86 -16.74 34.92
CA ASN A 211 3.60 -16.87 36.18
C ASN A 211 4.36 -18.21 36.19
#